data_63c12f1f3f3d104bd4ca8d8fb851ade9
#
_entry.id   63c12f1f3f3d104bd4ca8d8fb851ade9
#
_cell.length_a   1.000
_cell.length_b   1.000
_cell.length_c   1.000
_cell.angle_alpha   90.00
_cell.angle_beta   90.00
_cell.angle_gamma   90.00
#
_symmetry.space_group_name_H-M   'P 1'
#
loop_
_entity.id
_entity.type
_entity.pdbx_description
1 polymer ?
#
loop_
_entity_poly.entity_id
_entity_poly.type
_entity_poly.pdbx_seq_one_letter_code
_entity_poly.pdbx_strand_id
1 'polypeptide(L)'
;LGRDGFFTYLRSEGLLVKPKKSYTKTTFSKHWMKKHPNLLKEEGLHDAGHVLVSDISYLESDQGVHYLSLVTDASSRKIVGHHVSKDMKAESVVKALKMAIKDKRYIGNAVHHSDRGLQYCSAVYQNALQASQIQPSMTDGYDCYQNALAERVNGILKQEFLLHRCRTFAELKILVRESIAIYNDMRPHLSLNM
;
A
#
# COMPACT_ATOMS: atom_id res chain seq x y z
N LEU A 1 36.93 12.07 0.24
CA LEU A 1 36.34 11.23 -0.80
C LEU A 1 35.01 11.89 -1.23
N GLY A 2 34.88 12.23 -2.52
CA GLY A 2 33.62 12.70 -3.07
C GLY A 2 32.60 11.55 -3.15
N ARG A 3 31.32 11.90 -3.36
CA ARG A 3 30.20 10.94 -3.44
C ARG A 3 30.50 9.76 -4.37
N ASP A 4 31.01 10.04 -5.58
CA ASP A 4 31.27 9.00 -6.58
C ASP A 4 32.43 8.08 -6.18
N GLY A 5 33.47 8.62 -5.56
CA GLY A 5 34.58 7.84 -5.01
C GLY A 5 34.12 6.92 -3.88
N PHE A 6 33.23 7.40 -3.02
CA PHE A 6 32.63 6.59 -1.96
C PHE A 6 31.79 5.43 -2.51
N PHE A 7 30.92 5.69 -3.48
CA PHE A 7 30.12 4.63 -4.12
C PHE A 7 30.98 3.64 -4.92
N THR A 8 32.09 4.09 -5.50
CA THR A 8 33.06 3.19 -6.19
C THR A 8 33.73 2.25 -5.19
N TYR A 9 34.16 2.79 -4.04
CA TYR A 9 34.71 1.98 -2.96
C TYR A 9 33.69 0.97 -2.40
N LEU A 10 32.46 1.39 -2.09
CA LEU A 10 31.40 0.48 -1.63
C LEU A 10 31.12 -0.63 -2.66
N ARG A 11 31.23 -0.32 -3.95
CA ARG A 11 31.04 -1.32 -5.01
C ARG A 11 32.17 -2.34 -5.04
N SER A 12 33.42 -1.91 -4.86
CA SER A 12 34.56 -2.83 -4.82
C SER A 12 34.51 -3.76 -3.62
N GLU A 13 33.99 -3.28 -2.48
CA GLU A 13 33.81 -4.07 -1.25
C GLU A 13 32.53 -4.92 -1.23
N GLY A 14 31.72 -4.88 -2.30
CA GLY A 14 30.47 -5.64 -2.37
C GLY A 14 29.37 -5.14 -1.41
N LEU A 15 29.51 -3.94 -0.85
CA LEU A 15 28.61 -3.36 0.15
C LEU A 15 27.39 -2.63 -0.46
N LEU A 16 27.32 -2.54 -1.78
CA LEU A 16 26.13 -1.97 -2.44
C LEU A 16 25.00 -2.99 -2.53
N VAL A 17 23.80 -2.56 -2.17
CA VAL A 17 22.58 -3.34 -2.40
C VAL A 17 22.45 -3.60 -3.91
N LYS A 18 22.43 -4.87 -4.30
CA LYS A 18 22.21 -5.24 -5.71
C LYS A 18 20.80 -4.84 -6.12
N PRO A 19 20.63 -4.06 -7.21
CA PRO A 19 19.29 -3.73 -7.68
C PRO A 19 18.53 -5.02 -8.02
N LYS A 20 17.34 -5.19 -7.49
CA LYS A 20 16.46 -6.32 -7.85
C LYS A 20 16.17 -6.23 -9.35
N LYS A 21 16.53 -7.27 -10.10
CA LYS A 21 16.19 -7.39 -11.53
C LYS A 21 14.69 -7.65 -11.64
N SER A 22 14.04 -6.88 -12.53
CA SER A 22 12.67 -7.06 -13.00
C SER A 22 11.56 -6.56 -12.07
N TYR A 23 10.87 -5.51 -12.52
CA TYR A 23 9.58 -5.11 -11.98
C TYR A 23 8.48 -5.90 -12.70
N THR A 24 7.75 -6.72 -11.95
CA THR A 24 6.47 -7.25 -12.45
C THR A 24 5.50 -6.08 -12.53
N LYS A 25 4.94 -5.82 -13.70
CA LYS A 25 3.94 -4.77 -13.90
C LYS A 25 2.69 -5.11 -13.09
N THR A 26 2.46 -4.40 -12.00
CA THR A 26 1.43 -4.71 -11.01
C THR A 26 0.10 -4.03 -11.31
N THR A 27 0.13 -2.90 -12.04
CA THR A 27 -1.05 -2.08 -12.30
C THR A 27 -1.44 -2.12 -13.76
N PHE A 28 -2.66 -2.54 -14.03
CA PHE A 28 -3.29 -2.43 -15.34
C PHE A 28 -4.21 -1.22 -15.36
N SER A 29 -3.66 -0.03 -15.69
CA SER A 29 -4.36 1.26 -15.67
C SER A 29 -5.03 1.63 -17.02
N LYS A 30 -4.67 0.93 -18.12
CA LYS A 30 -5.28 1.13 -19.45
C LYS A 30 -6.52 0.26 -19.61
N HIS A 31 -7.63 0.70 -19.04
CA HIS A 31 -8.93 0.04 -19.12
C HIS A 31 -10.05 1.09 -19.26
N TRP A 32 -11.27 0.64 -19.65
CA TRP A 32 -12.43 1.48 -19.92
C TRP A 32 -13.18 1.97 -18.68
N MET A 33 -12.95 1.37 -17.49
CA MET A 33 -13.66 1.73 -16.25
C MET A 33 -13.44 3.20 -15.87
N LYS A 34 -14.43 3.78 -15.19
CA LYS A 34 -14.40 5.15 -14.69
C LYS A 34 -13.21 5.37 -13.77
N LYS A 35 -12.49 6.45 -13.98
CA LYS A 35 -11.41 6.94 -13.13
C LYS A 35 -11.87 8.21 -12.42
N HIS A 36 -11.39 8.38 -11.20
CA HIS A 36 -11.70 9.55 -10.38
C HIS A 36 -10.55 10.56 -10.41
N PRO A 37 -10.83 11.86 -10.19
CA PRO A 37 -9.79 12.89 -10.14
C PRO A 37 -8.86 12.67 -8.95
N ASN A 38 -7.67 13.28 -9.01
CA ASN A 38 -6.76 13.32 -7.88
C ASN A 38 -7.13 14.48 -6.95
N LEU A 39 -7.80 14.16 -5.85
CA LEU A 39 -8.22 15.14 -4.85
C LEU A 39 -7.08 15.57 -3.91
N LEU A 40 -5.97 14.81 -3.85
CA LEU A 40 -4.85 15.16 -2.96
C LEU A 40 -3.98 16.33 -3.45
N LYS A 41 -4.26 16.86 -4.63
CA LYS A 41 -3.63 18.08 -5.15
C LYS A 41 -4.21 19.35 -4.53
N GLU A 42 -5.40 19.29 -3.97
CA GLU A 42 -6.06 20.41 -3.33
C GLU A 42 -5.45 20.65 -1.95
N GLU A 43 -5.09 21.89 -1.65
CA GLU A 43 -4.59 22.29 -0.33
C GLU A 43 -5.66 22.06 0.73
N GLY A 44 -5.29 21.48 1.88
CA GLY A 44 -6.19 21.29 3.02
C GLY A 44 -6.70 19.87 3.29
N LEU A 45 -6.46 18.90 2.39
CA LEU A 45 -6.85 17.49 2.61
C LEU A 45 -5.87 16.68 3.47
N HIS A 46 -4.90 17.35 4.09
CA HIS A 46 -3.84 16.67 4.85
C HIS A 46 -4.14 16.49 6.35
N ASP A 47 -5.33 16.90 6.79
CA ASP A 47 -5.72 16.79 8.20
C ASP A 47 -5.95 15.34 8.64
N ALA A 48 -5.65 15.09 9.90
CA ALA A 48 -5.68 13.78 10.51
C ALA A 48 -7.02 13.07 10.36
N GLY A 49 -6.99 11.85 9.86
CA GLY A 49 -8.17 10.98 9.78
C GLY A 49 -9.01 11.12 8.51
N HIS A 50 -8.59 11.96 7.55
CA HIS A 50 -9.40 12.20 6.35
C HIS A 50 -8.90 11.52 5.08
N VAL A 51 -7.65 11.03 5.04
CA VAL A 51 -7.09 10.39 3.84
C VAL A 51 -6.66 8.96 4.12
N LEU A 52 -7.27 8.03 3.41
CA LEU A 52 -6.85 6.64 3.33
C LEU A 52 -6.10 6.43 2.01
N VAL A 53 -4.91 5.88 2.06
CA VAL A 53 -4.15 5.48 0.87
C VAL A 53 -4.09 3.98 0.76
N SER A 54 -4.22 3.44 -0.45
CA SER A 54 -4.24 2.00 -0.68
C SER A 54 -3.35 1.58 -1.83
N ASP A 55 -2.77 0.39 -1.67
CA ASP A 55 -1.97 -0.26 -2.70
C ASP A 55 -2.02 -1.79 -2.54
N ILE A 56 -1.73 -2.50 -3.64
CA ILE A 56 -1.67 -3.96 -3.69
C ILE A 56 -0.23 -4.38 -3.97
N SER A 57 0.27 -5.27 -3.15
CA SER A 57 1.64 -5.78 -3.24
C SER A 57 1.67 -7.30 -3.38
N TYR A 58 2.70 -7.81 -4.07
CA TYR A 58 2.93 -9.25 -4.18
C TYR A 58 3.75 -9.76 -3.00
N LEU A 59 3.35 -10.91 -2.48
CA LEU A 59 4.09 -11.71 -1.51
C LEU A 59 4.30 -13.12 -2.05
N GLU A 60 5.34 -13.80 -1.61
CA GLU A 60 5.66 -15.15 -2.03
C GLU A 60 5.66 -16.11 -0.85
N SER A 61 5.20 -17.33 -1.08
CA SER A 61 5.41 -18.48 -0.22
C SER A 61 5.84 -19.67 -1.08
N ASP A 62 6.12 -20.82 -0.46
CA ASP A 62 6.40 -22.04 -1.23
C ASP A 62 5.15 -22.53 -2.01
N GLN A 63 3.96 -22.05 -1.66
CA GLN A 63 2.72 -22.33 -2.35
C GLN A 63 2.42 -21.36 -3.53
N GLY A 64 3.35 -20.45 -3.85
CA GLY A 64 3.24 -19.53 -4.98
C GLY A 64 3.09 -18.07 -4.59
N VAL A 65 2.57 -17.28 -5.52
CA VAL A 65 2.38 -15.83 -5.38
C VAL A 65 1.04 -15.53 -4.71
N HIS A 66 1.06 -14.58 -3.79
CA HIS A 66 -0.09 -14.07 -3.06
C HIS A 66 -0.15 -12.55 -3.14
N TYR A 67 -1.28 -11.97 -2.78
CA TYR A 67 -1.54 -10.55 -2.91
C TYR A 67 -1.88 -9.97 -1.55
N LEU A 68 -1.15 -8.92 -1.16
CA LEU A 68 -1.40 -8.13 0.04
C LEU A 68 -2.05 -6.81 -0.36
N SER A 69 -3.29 -6.60 0.04
CA SER A 69 -3.97 -5.32 -0.07
C SER A 69 -3.84 -4.58 1.26
N LEU A 70 -3.36 -3.35 1.24
CA LEU A 70 -3.22 -2.48 2.40
C LEU A 70 -4.10 -1.24 2.27
N VAL A 71 -4.62 -0.79 3.39
CA VAL A 71 -5.25 0.53 3.57
C VAL A 71 -4.53 1.22 4.73
N THR A 72 -3.93 2.34 4.47
CA THR A 72 -3.11 3.11 5.42
C THR A 72 -3.73 4.49 5.64
N ASP A 73 -3.85 4.90 6.88
CA ASP A 73 -4.19 6.28 7.22
C ASP A 73 -2.99 7.18 6.92
N ALA A 74 -3.18 8.15 6.03
CA ALA A 74 -2.09 8.98 5.55
C ALA A 74 -1.51 9.91 6.64
N SER A 75 -2.29 10.27 7.64
CA SER A 75 -1.87 11.13 8.73
C SER A 75 -1.06 10.36 9.77
N SER A 76 -1.65 9.32 10.37
CA SER A 76 -1.01 8.53 11.43
C SER A 76 0.02 7.52 10.92
N ARG A 77 0.08 7.27 9.60
CA ARG A 77 0.88 6.21 8.96
C ARG A 77 0.46 4.79 9.36
N LYS A 78 -0.56 4.62 10.18
CA LYS A 78 -1.04 3.31 10.61
C LYS A 78 -1.73 2.55 9.49
N ILE A 79 -1.44 1.28 9.39
CA ILE A 79 -2.16 0.35 8.52
C ILE A 79 -3.46 0.00 9.24
N VAL A 80 -4.57 0.53 8.72
CA VAL A 80 -5.91 0.41 9.33
C VAL A 80 -6.74 -0.69 8.69
N GLY A 81 -6.32 -1.19 7.53
CA GLY A 81 -6.94 -2.33 6.88
C GLY A 81 -5.95 -3.15 6.07
N HIS A 82 -6.10 -4.47 6.11
CA HIS A 82 -5.27 -5.37 5.31
C HIS A 82 -6.01 -6.66 4.93
N HIS A 83 -5.61 -7.25 3.83
CA HIS A 83 -6.07 -8.58 3.44
C HIS A 83 -5.03 -9.29 2.58
N VAL A 84 -4.73 -10.56 2.92
CA VAL A 84 -3.88 -11.44 2.11
C VAL A 84 -4.77 -12.42 1.36
N SER A 85 -4.61 -12.48 0.04
CA SER A 85 -5.40 -13.35 -0.84
C SER A 85 -4.53 -14.17 -1.78
N LYS A 86 -5.12 -15.24 -2.34
CA LYS A 86 -4.50 -16.05 -3.40
C LYS A 86 -4.77 -15.49 -4.79
N ASP A 87 -5.67 -14.54 -4.90
CA ASP A 87 -6.04 -13.88 -6.14
C ASP A 87 -6.08 -12.36 -5.98
N MET A 88 -6.07 -11.65 -7.11
CA MET A 88 -6.09 -10.19 -7.16
C MET A 88 -7.49 -9.66 -7.52
N LYS A 89 -8.54 -10.30 -7.02
CA LYS A 89 -9.93 -9.89 -7.25
C LYS A 89 -10.31 -8.66 -6.44
N ALA A 90 -11.24 -7.88 -6.95
CA ALA A 90 -11.75 -6.68 -6.29
C ALA A 90 -12.37 -7.00 -4.92
N GLU A 91 -13.05 -8.13 -4.78
CA GLU A 91 -13.64 -8.61 -3.52
C GLU A 91 -12.60 -8.80 -2.42
N SER A 92 -11.38 -9.23 -2.80
CA SER A 92 -10.27 -9.38 -1.86
C SER A 92 -9.78 -8.03 -1.37
N VAL A 93 -9.70 -7.03 -2.26
CA VAL A 93 -9.31 -5.65 -1.91
C VAL A 93 -10.39 -4.97 -1.05
N VAL A 94 -11.67 -5.21 -1.33
CA VAL A 94 -12.80 -4.73 -0.51
C VAL A 94 -12.72 -5.23 0.94
N LYS A 95 -12.16 -6.41 1.20
CA LYS A 95 -12.00 -6.91 2.58
C LYS A 95 -11.03 -6.05 3.39
N ALA A 96 -9.96 -5.55 2.77
CA ALA A 96 -9.04 -4.60 3.42
C ALA A 96 -9.74 -3.27 3.73
N LEU A 97 -10.52 -2.73 2.77
CA LEU A 97 -11.32 -1.53 2.99
C LEU A 97 -12.35 -1.73 4.12
N LYS A 98 -13.10 -2.84 4.09
CA LYS A 98 -14.09 -3.15 5.15
C LYS A 98 -13.45 -3.28 6.53
N MET A 99 -12.20 -3.72 6.61
CA MET A 99 -11.47 -3.73 7.88
C MET A 99 -11.16 -2.30 8.34
N ALA A 100 -10.68 -1.44 7.45
CA ALA A 100 -10.37 -0.04 7.76
C ALA A 100 -11.61 0.72 8.27
N ILE A 101 -12.75 0.59 7.59
CA ILE A 101 -13.99 1.30 7.92
C ILE A 101 -14.75 0.73 9.13
N LYS A 102 -14.25 -0.32 9.79
CA LYS A 102 -14.76 -0.69 11.12
C LYS A 102 -14.56 0.43 12.13
N ASP A 103 -13.50 1.22 11.97
CA ASP A 103 -13.36 2.48 12.67
C ASP A 103 -14.26 3.53 12.00
N LYS A 104 -15.33 3.90 12.70
CA LYS A 104 -16.38 4.80 12.20
C LYS A 104 -15.87 6.21 11.85
N ARG A 105 -14.65 6.59 12.29
CA ARG A 105 -14.06 7.92 11.97
C ARG A 105 -13.87 8.16 10.47
N TYR A 106 -13.74 7.08 9.67
CA TYR A 106 -13.57 7.20 8.22
C TYR A 106 -14.88 7.28 7.45
N ILE A 107 -16.02 7.00 8.08
CA ILE A 107 -17.32 7.00 7.42
C ILE A 107 -17.80 8.43 7.25
N GLY A 108 -18.16 8.79 6.01
CA GLY A 108 -18.76 10.08 5.67
C GLY A 108 -17.77 11.23 5.44
N ASN A 109 -16.52 11.13 5.90
CA ASN A 109 -15.55 12.23 5.86
C ASN A 109 -14.21 11.91 5.19
N ALA A 110 -13.94 10.67 4.85
CA ALA A 110 -12.65 10.27 4.31
C ALA A 110 -12.59 10.36 2.78
N VAL A 111 -11.39 10.66 2.29
CA VAL A 111 -10.97 10.47 0.90
C VAL A 111 -10.17 9.18 0.82
N HIS A 112 -10.51 8.30 -0.10
CA HIS A 112 -9.74 7.10 -0.39
C HIS A 112 -8.93 7.29 -1.65
N HIS A 113 -7.61 7.29 -1.55
CA HIS A 113 -6.69 7.48 -2.65
C HIS A 113 -5.99 6.17 -3.03
N SER A 114 -5.94 5.89 -4.34
CA SER A 114 -5.29 4.70 -4.90
C SER A 114 -4.71 4.97 -6.28
N ASP A 115 -3.99 4.00 -6.82
CA ASP A 115 -3.70 3.98 -8.24
C ASP A 115 -4.97 3.71 -9.08
N ARG A 116 -4.81 3.68 -10.42
CA ARG A 116 -5.90 3.38 -11.37
C ARG A 116 -6.00 1.89 -11.70
N GLY A 117 -5.68 1.02 -10.77
CA GLY A 117 -5.81 -0.43 -10.95
C GLY A 117 -7.27 -0.87 -11.12
N LEU A 118 -7.47 -1.97 -11.89
CA LEU A 118 -8.80 -2.56 -12.16
C LEU A 118 -9.60 -2.80 -10.89
N GLN A 119 -8.95 -3.21 -9.82
CA GLN A 119 -9.57 -3.54 -8.54
C GLN A 119 -10.24 -2.31 -7.94
N TYR A 120 -9.53 -1.17 -7.90
CA TYR A 120 -10.04 0.08 -7.35
C TYR A 120 -11.10 0.73 -8.23
N CYS A 121 -11.01 0.56 -9.55
CA CYS A 121 -12.01 1.07 -10.50
C CYS A 121 -13.23 0.17 -10.63
N SER A 122 -13.23 -1.03 -10.04
CA SER A 122 -14.34 -1.98 -10.15
C SER A 122 -15.62 -1.48 -9.45
N ALA A 123 -16.78 -1.85 -9.99
CA ALA A 123 -18.07 -1.51 -9.39
C ALA A 123 -18.19 -2.01 -7.95
N VAL A 124 -17.64 -3.19 -7.65
CA VAL A 124 -17.66 -3.78 -6.30
C VAL A 124 -16.94 -2.89 -5.30
N TYR A 125 -15.76 -2.36 -5.68
CA TYR A 125 -14.98 -1.48 -4.80
C TYR A 125 -15.62 -0.09 -4.68
N GLN A 126 -16.06 0.49 -5.80
CA GLN A 126 -16.72 1.80 -5.82
C GLN A 126 -18.02 1.81 -5.03
N ASN A 127 -18.83 0.75 -5.13
CA ASN A 127 -20.04 0.61 -4.31
C ASN A 127 -19.72 0.52 -2.82
N ALA A 128 -18.62 -0.12 -2.44
CA ALA A 128 -18.20 -0.19 -1.04
C ALA A 128 -17.76 1.19 -0.49
N LEU A 129 -17.08 2.01 -1.28
CA LEU A 129 -16.75 3.40 -0.93
C LEU A 129 -18.02 4.24 -0.80
N GLN A 130 -18.91 4.16 -1.79
CA GLN A 130 -20.17 4.91 -1.80
C GLN A 130 -21.07 4.56 -0.60
N ALA A 131 -21.20 3.28 -0.26
CA ALA A 131 -21.98 2.82 0.89
C ALA A 131 -21.43 3.34 2.23
N SER A 132 -20.14 3.68 2.26
CA SER A 132 -19.46 4.26 3.44
C SER A 132 -19.31 5.79 3.33
N GLN A 133 -19.86 6.41 2.29
CA GLN A 133 -19.75 7.85 2.01
C GLN A 133 -18.28 8.35 1.95
N ILE A 134 -17.39 7.50 1.45
CA ILE A 134 -15.97 7.82 1.27
C ILE A 134 -15.76 8.28 -0.17
N GLN A 135 -15.08 9.41 -0.36
CA GLN A 135 -14.81 9.97 -1.68
C GLN A 135 -13.64 9.24 -2.35
N PRO A 136 -13.81 8.70 -3.56
CA PRO A 136 -12.72 8.12 -4.32
C PRO A 136 -11.81 9.19 -4.92
N SER A 137 -10.50 8.99 -4.79
CA SER A 137 -9.44 9.77 -5.40
C SER A 137 -8.45 8.82 -6.06
N MET A 138 -7.89 9.19 -7.21
CA MET A 138 -6.94 8.35 -7.94
C MET A 138 -5.77 9.16 -8.47
N THR A 139 -4.61 8.52 -8.61
CA THR A 139 -3.45 9.11 -9.28
C THR A 139 -3.79 9.55 -10.70
N ASP A 140 -3.06 10.52 -11.28
CA ASP A 140 -3.30 10.98 -12.65
C ASP A 140 -2.74 10.05 -13.75
N GLY A 141 -2.21 8.91 -13.37
CA GLY A 141 -1.95 7.79 -14.26
C GLY A 141 -0.51 7.54 -14.67
N TYR A 142 0.41 8.50 -14.57
CA TYR A 142 1.80 8.31 -14.95
C TYR A 142 2.80 8.66 -13.83
N ASP A 143 2.35 9.36 -12.81
CA ASP A 143 3.18 9.80 -11.71
C ASP A 143 3.06 8.82 -10.53
N CYS A 144 4.05 7.95 -10.40
CA CYS A 144 4.15 7.00 -9.28
C CYS A 144 4.29 7.72 -7.91
N TYR A 145 4.79 8.95 -7.89
CA TYR A 145 4.92 9.71 -6.64
C TYR A 145 3.57 10.08 -6.02
N GLN A 146 2.49 10.06 -6.80
CA GLN A 146 1.16 10.39 -6.30
C GLN A 146 0.58 9.33 -5.35
N ASN A 147 1.10 8.09 -5.32
CA ASN A 147 0.76 7.07 -4.33
C ASN A 147 1.98 6.63 -3.47
N ALA A 148 2.99 7.50 -3.41
CA ALA A 148 4.28 7.19 -2.79
C ALA A 148 4.18 6.73 -1.33
N LEU A 149 3.19 7.22 -0.57
CA LEU A 149 2.99 6.80 0.81
C LEU A 149 2.57 5.32 0.90
N ALA A 150 1.58 4.91 0.11
CA ALA A 150 1.14 3.51 0.11
C ALA A 150 2.23 2.57 -0.38
N GLU A 151 2.96 2.96 -1.44
CA GLU A 151 4.13 2.22 -1.95
C GLU A 151 5.24 2.11 -0.90
N ARG A 152 5.51 3.20 -0.16
CA ARG A 152 6.50 3.22 0.92
C ARG A 152 6.13 2.26 2.04
N VAL A 153 4.89 2.25 2.50
CA VAL A 153 4.43 1.33 3.55
C VAL A 153 4.57 -0.12 3.11
N ASN A 154 4.18 -0.45 1.88
CA ASN A 154 4.42 -1.76 1.30
C ASN A 154 5.91 -2.13 1.24
N GLY A 155 6.75 -1.18 0.85
CA GLY A 155 8.21 -1.33 0.82
C GLY A 155 8.78 -1.64 2.21
N ILE A 156 8.37 -0.89 3.22
CA ILE A 156 8.78 -1.08 4.61
C ILE A 156 8.40 -2.49 5.10
N LEU A 157 7.14 -2.90 4.93
CA LEU A 157 6.72 -4.25 5.34
C LEU A 157 7.57 -5.34 4.69
N LYS A 158 7.85 -5.22 3.39
CA LYS A 158 8.64 -6.21 2.66
C LYS A 158 10.11 -6.23 3.05
N GLN A 159 10.68 -5.08 3.39
CA GLN A 159 12.13 -4.95 3.62
C GLN A 159 12.51 -5.08 5.08
N GLU A 160 11.62 -4.74 5.99
CA GLU A 160 11.93 -4.73 7.43
C GLU A 160 11.25 -5.90 8.17
N PHE A 161 10.09 -6.41 7.71
CA PHE A 161 9.28 -7.36 8.45
C PHE A 161 9.07 -8.71 7.73
N LEU A 162 8.77 -8.70 6.43
CA LEU A 162 8.45 -9.90 5.67
C LEU A 162 9.70 -10.52 5.03
N LEU A 163 10.75 -10.70 5.83
CA LEU A 163 12.06 -11.16 5.37
C LEU A 163 12.13 -12.67 5.17
N HIS A 164 11.27 -13.42 5.85
CA HIS A 164 11.26 -14.88 5.80
C HIS A 164 10.28 -15.40 4.77
N ARG A 165 10.70 -16.39 4.00
CA ARG A 165 9.83 -17.09 3.08
C ARG A 165 9.00 -18.11 3.84
N CYS A 166 7.69 -17.94 3.83
CA CYS A 166 6.74 -18.85 4.47
C CYS A 166 6.54 -20.11 3.62
N ARG A 167 6.34 -21.26 4.28
CA ARG A 167 6.02 -22.53 3.61
C ARG A 167 4.58 -22.55 3.12
N THR A 168 3.67 -22.00 3.90
CA THR A 168 2.24 -22.06 3.62
C THR A 168 1.59 -20.67 3.56
N PHE A 169 0.46 -20.60 2.86
CA PHE A 169 -0.39 -19.40 2.86
C PHE A 169 -0.92 -19.04 4.26
N ALA A 170 -1.16 -20.03 5.11
CA ALA A 170 -1.61 -19.79 6.48
C ALA A 170 -0.52 -19.11 7.32
N GLU A 171 0.72 -19.58 7.25
CA GLU A 171 1.88 -18.95 7.89
C GLU A 171 2.09 -17.52 7.39
N LEU A 172 2.00 -17.30 6.07
CA LEU A 172 2.12 -15.97 5.49
C LEU A 172 1.09 -14.99 6.05
N LYS A 173 -0.16 -15.42 6.22
CA LYS A 173 -1.21 -14.58 6.81
C LYS A 173 -0.93 -14.23 8.26
N ILE A 174 -0.38 -15.16 9.03
CA ILE A 174 0.01 -14.92 10.44
C ILE A 174 1.16 -13.91 10.47
N LEU A 175 2.23 -14.16 9.70
CA LEU A 175 3.38 -13.27 9.61
C LEU A 175 2.98 -11.84 9.21
N VAL A 176 2.13 -11.67 8.21
CA VAL A 176 1.63 -10.34 7.79
C VAL A 176 0.88 -9.65 8.91
N ARG A 177 -0.01 -10.35 9.61
CA ARG A 177 -0.79 -9.79 10.72
C ARG A 177 0.11 -9.31 11.86
N GLU A 178 1.08 -10.13 12.26
CA GLU A 178 2.04 -9.81 13.33
C GLU A 178 2.96 -8.65 12.92
N SER A 179 3.45 -8.67 11.68
CA SER A 179 4.26 -7.59 11.13
C SER A 179 3.53 -6.25 11.13
N ILE A 180 2.24 -6.25 10.78
CA ILE A 180 1.41 -5.04 10.80
C ILE A 180 1.19 -4.56 12.25
N ALA A 181 0.99 -5.45 13.21
CA ALA A 181 0.87 -5.07 14.61
C ALA A 181 2.15 -4.39 15.11
N ILE A 182 3.32 -4.99 14.86
CA ILE A 182 4.62 -4.41 15.23
C ILE A 182 4.84 -3.07 14.51
N TYR A 183 4.54 -2.99 13.22
CA TYR A 183 4.64 -1.75 12.44
C TYR A 183 3.79 -0.63 13.05
N ASN A 184 2.55 -0.91 13.42
CA ASN A 184 1.63 0.07 13.95
C ASN A 184 1.96 0.53 15.37
N ASP A 185 2.51 -0.35 16.21
CA ASP A 185 2.64 -0.11 17.64
C ASP A 185 4.08 0.24 18.05
N MET A 186 5.07 -0.22 17.29
CA MET A 186 6.47 -0.12 17.72
C MET A 186 7.37 0.64 16.74
N ARG A 187 6.98 0.76 15.45
CA ARG A 187 7.86 1.39 14.47
C ARG A 187 7.83 2.92 14.58
N PRO A 188 8.98 3.57 14.84
CA PRO A 188 9.04 5.03 14.84
C PRO A 188 8.89 5.59 13.41
N HIS A 189 8.25 6.74 13.31
CA HIS A 189 8.06 7.46 12.05
C HIS A 189 8.66 8.86 12.15
N LEU A 190 9.81 9.08 11.53
CA LEU A 190 10.51 10.38 11.52
C LEU A 190 9.61 11.53 11.01
N SER A 191 8.67 11.23 10.11
CA SER A 191 7.70 12.22 9.62
C SER A 191 6.63 12.65 10.64
N LEU A 192 6.59 12.00 11.80
CA LEU A 192 5.65 12.30 12.91
C LEU A 192 6.36 12.87 14.13
N ASN A 193 7.61 13.36 13.97
CA ASN A 193 8.43 13.94 15.04
C ASN A 193 8.66 13.00 16.24
N MET A 194 8.79 11.70 15.97
CA MET A 194 9.17 10.67 16.95
C MET A 194 10.62 10.30 16.83
#